data_87a77bc92549dc802e7b9f4dfdc2541d
#
_entry.id   87a77bc92549dc802e7b9f4dfdc2541d
#
_cell.length_a   1.000
_cell.length_b   1.000
_cell.length_c   1.000
_cell.angle_alpha   90.00
_cell.angle_beta   90.00
_cell.angle_gamma   90.00
#
_symmetry.space_group_name_H-M   'P 1'
#
loop_
_entity.id
_entity.type
_entity.pdbx_description
1 polymer ?
#
loop_
_entity_poly.entity_id
_entity_poly.type
_entity_poly.pdbx_seq_one_letter_code
_entity_poly.pdbx_strand_id
1 'polypeptide(L)'
;MALNSYKEERKNMSYTALYRKFRPDAFSDVKGQDHIVTTLKNQLRANRIGHAYLFTGTRGTGKTTVAKIFAKTVNCEHPTEDGPCGECRICKAIAAGASMNVIEIDAASNNGVDNIREIIDEVSYSPAEGKYKVYIIDEVHMLSPGAFNALLKTLEEPPSYVIFILATTEVHKIPITILSRCQRYDFKRISIDTITDRMKELMDTEQVQVEDRALRYIAKVADGSMRDALSLLDQCIAFYLGQTLTYDKVLDVLGAVDTEVFSRLLRKVLAGDVTSAIRILEELIVGGRELSQFVGDFTWYMRNLLLVKTSDNPEEAIDVSSENLKLLKEESEMTDSDTLMRYIRIFSDLSNQIRFATQKRVLVEIALIKLCRPAMETNLDSVLDRIRVLEHSVRLPAVPGVPLSSAPVHGYDPEQNPG
;
A
#
# COMPACT_ATOMS: atom_id res chain seq x y z
N MET A 1 -22.11 14.35 -38.10
CA MET A 1 -22.83 15.25 -37.17
C MET A 1 -22.86 14.71 -35.75
N ALA A 2 -23.09 13.42 -35.49
CA ALA A 2 -23.12 12.86 -34.11
C ALA A 2 -21.79 12.91 -33.33
N LEU A 3 -20.63 12.84 -33.98
CA LEU A 3 -19.31 12.91 -33.34
C LEU A 3 -18.95 14.32 -32.85
N ASN A 4 -19.51 15.36 -33.46
CA ASN A 4 -19.26 16.74 -33.03
C ASN A 4 -20.14 17.15 -31.84
N SER A 5 -21.38 16.65 -31.75
CA SER A 5 -22.24 16.90 -30.60
C SER A 5 -21.70 16.23 -29.32
N TYR A 6 -21.11 15.03 -29.44
CA TYR A 6 -20.46 14.32 -28.31
C TYR A 6 -19.19 15.05 -27.83
N LYS A 7 -18.47 15.72 -28.72
CA LYS A 7 -17.29 16.55 -28.36
C LYS A 7 -17.66 17.89 -27.73
N GLU A 8 -18.80 18.45 -28.08
CA GLU A 8 -19.29 19.71 -27.50
C GLU A 8 -19.92 19.50 -26.12
N GLU A 9 -20.62 18.38 -25.88
CA GLU A 9 -21.12 18.06 -24.54
C GLU A 9 -20.00 17.80 -23.52
N ARG A 10 -18.86 17.20 -23.93
CA ARG A 10 -17.69 17.04 -23.06
C ARG A 10 -16.97 18.36 -22.74
N LYS A 11 -17.15 19.42 -23.53
CA LYS A 11 -16.48 20.72 -23.32
C LYS A 11 -17.04 21.52 -22.16
N ASN A 12 -18.24 21.17 -21.65
CA ASN A 12 -18.91 21.90 -20.57
C ASN A 12 -19.00 21.15 -19.23
N MET A 13 -18.50 19.90 -19.15
CA MET A 13 -18.44 19.18 -17.87
C MET A 13 -17.05 19.37 -17.25
N SER A 14 -17.03 19.93 -16.05
CA SER A 14 -15.80 19.98 -15.23
C SER A 14 -15.27 18.56 -15.07
N TYR A 15 -13.98 18.36 -15.39
CA TYR A 15 -13.32 17.06 -15.26
C TYR A 15 -13.48 16.50 -13.85
N THR A 16 -13.98 15.29 -13.73
CA THR A 16 -14.11 14.58 -12.45
C THR A 16 -13.19 13.37 -12.46
N ALA A 17 -12.29 13.31 -11.49
CA ALA A 17 -11.32 12.22 -11.35
C ALA A 17 -12.01 10.85 -11.30
N LEU A 18 -11.41 9.83 -11.92
CA LEU A 18 -11.98 8.48 -12.09
C LEU A 18 -12.43 7.88 -10.75
N TYR A 19 -11.63 8.03 -9.69
CA TYR A 19 -11.96 7.49 -8.36
C TYR A 19 -13.20 8.14 -7.72
N ARG A 20 -13.60 9.34 -8.17
CA ARG A 20 -14.84 10.02 -7.75
C ARG A 20 -15.99 9.64 -8.65
N LYS A 21 -15.78 9.67 -9.98
CA LYS A 21 -16.80 9.36 -11.00
C LYS A 21 -17.33 7.94 -10.86
N PHE A 22 -16.45 6.97 -10.57
CA PHE A 22 -16.76 5.55 -10.45
C PHE A 22 -16.78 5.06 -8.99
N ARG A 23 -17.08 5.96 -8.06
CA ARG A 23 -17.25 5.56 -6.67
C ARG A 23 -18.49 4.66 -6.56
N PRO A 24 -18.38 3.45 -5.97
CA PRO A 24 -19.51 2.54 -5.79
C PRO A 24 -20.68 3.21 -5.08
N ASP A 25 -21.89 3.01 -5.63
CA ASP A 25 -23.15 3.49 -5.07
C ASP A 25 -24.02 2.36 -4.51
N ALA A 26 -23.77 1.12 -4.91
CA ALA A 26 -24.41 -0.09 -4.44
C ALA A 26 -23.39 -1.11 -3.92
N PHE A 27 -23.84 -2.08 -3.12
CA PHE A 27 -22.97 -3.13 -2.60
C PHE A 27 -22.41 -4.06 -3.69
N SER A 28 -23.12 -4.27 -4.80
CA SER A 28 -22.67 -5.03 -5.98
C SER A 28 -21.45 -4.44 -6.66
N ASP A 29 -21.24 -3.11 -6.53
CA ASP A 29 -20.12 -2.41 -7.16
C ASP A 29 -18.85 -2.48 -6.31
N VAL A 30 -18.97 -2.89 -5.05
CA VAL A 30 -17.83 -3.02 -4.15
C VAL A 30 -17.05 -4.28 -4.49
N LYS A 31 -15.81 -4.13 -4.94
CA LYS A 31 -14.94 -5.23 -5.37
C LYS A 31 -13.97 -5.64 -4.26
N GLY A 32 -13.75 -6.95 -4.11
CA GLY A 32 -12.73 -7.53 -3.24
C GLY A 32 -13.03 -7.48 -1.73
N GLN A 33 -14.29 -7.16 -1.34
CA GLN A 33 -14.74 -7.12 0.04
C GLN A 33 -16.01 -7.95 0.27
N ASP A 34 -16.17 -9.06 -0.45
CA ASP A 34 -17.39 -9.87 -0.47
C ASP A 34 -17.84 -10.35 0.92
N HIS A 35 -16.89 -10.71 1.80
CA HIS A 35 -17.15 -11.14 3.16
C HIS A 35 -17.82 -10.04 4.02
N ILE A 36 -17.42 -8.76 3.82
CA ILE A 36 -18.02 -7.62 4.52
C ILE A 36 -19.39 -7.31 3.94
N VAL A 37 -19.47 -7.23 2.62
CA VAL A 37 -20.72 -6.94 1.88
C VAL A 37 -21.78 -7.95 2.24
N THR A 38 -21.46 -9.24 2.21
CA THR A 38 -22.38 -10.33 2.56
C THR A 38 -22.87 -10.21 4.00
N THR A 39 -21.96 -9.91 4.94
CA THR A 39 -22.33 -9.77 6.37
C THR A 39 -23.26 -8.58 6.56
N LEU A 40 -22.96 -7.42 5.99
CA LEU A 40 -23.81 -6.23 6.09
C LEU A 40 -25.19 -6.43 5.43
N LYS A 41 -25.24 -7.06 4.25
CA LYS A 41 -26.52 -7.42 3.58
C LYS A 41 -27.37 -8.34 4.46
N ASN A 42 -26.76 -9.34 5.10
CA ASN A 42 -27.49 -10.27 6.00
C ASN A 42 -28.02 -9.55 7.25
N GLN A 43 -27.27 -8.61 7.83
CA GLN A 43 -27.75 -7.80 8.95
C GLN A 43 -28.94 -6.92 8.55
N LEU A 44 -28.88 -6.29 7.38
CA LEU A 44 -29.97 -5.47 6.84
C LEU A 44 -31.23 -6.32 6.61
N ARG A 45 -31.09 -7.50 5.98
CA ARG A 45 -32.21 -8.44 5.73
C ARG A 45 -32.85 -8.95 7.03
N ALA A 46 -32.02 -9.22 8.04
CA ALA A 46 -32.47 -9.70 9.33
C ALA A 46 -32.98 -8.59 10.27
N ASN A 47 -32.93 -7.32 9.83
CA ASN A 47 -33.19 -6.12 10.64
C ASN A 47 -32.40 -6.11 11.97
N ARG A 48 -31.14 -6.63 11.93
CA ARG A 48 -30.20 -6.69 13.07
C ARG A 48 -29.09 -5.65 12.90
N ILE A 49 -29.50 -4.40 12.86
CA ILE A 49 -28.59 -3.27 12.68
C ILE A 49 -27.97 -2.93 14.02
N GLY A 50 -26.62 -2.96 14.08
CA GLY A 50 -25.88 -2.54 15.27
C GLY A 50 -25.81 -1.02 15.38
N HIS A 51 -25.50 -0.53 16.56
CA HIS A 51 -25.33 0.92 16.82
C HIS A 51 -23.93 1.43 16.52
N ALA A 52 -22.89 0.56 16.49
CA ALA A 52 -21.51 0.96 16.27
C ALA A 52 -20.75 -0.07 15.43
N TYR A 53 -20.13 0.42 14.37
CA TYR A 53 -19.32 -0.32 13.41
C TYR A 53 -17.90 0.25 13.40
N LEU A 54 -16.91 -0.63 13.32
CA LEU A 54 -15.51 -0.23 13.14
C LEU A 54 -14.96 -0.87 11.86
N PHE A 55 -14.71 -0.06 10.85
CA PHE A 55 -14.13 -0.46 9.58
C PHE A 55 -12.61 -0.25 9.61
N THR A 56 -11.83 -1.32 9.56
CA THR A 56 -10.37 -1.28 9.63
C THR A 56 -9.76 -1.78 8.33
N GLY A 57 -8.56 -1.32 8.00
CA GLY A 57 -7.82 -1.77 6.82
C GLY A 57 -7.05 -0.64 6.15
N THR A 58 -6.20 -0.98 5.19
CA THR A 58 -5.35 -0.02 4.48
C THR A 58 -6.17 1.04 3.73
N ARG A 59 -5.52 2.15 3.38
CA ARG A 59 -6.15 3.24 2.62
C ARG A 59 -6.65 2.72 1.26
N GLY A 60 -7.75 3.29 0.76
CA GLY A 60 -8.25 3.02 -0.59
C GLY A 60 -8.95 1.68 -0.80
N THR A 61 -9.20 0.89 0.26
CA THR A 61 -9.87 -0.42 0.21
C THR A 61 -11.40 -0.36 0.25
N GLY A 62 -11.99 0.84 0.34
CA GLY A 62 -13.43 1.06 0.25
C GLY A 62 -14.16 1.29 1.58
N LYS A 63 -13.49 1.46 2.72
CA LYS A 63 -14.10 1.68 4.05
C LYS A 63 -15.18 2.75 4.05
N THR A 64 -14.82 3.97 3.70
CA THR A 64 -15.75 5.12 3.69
C THR A 64 -16.84 4.97 2.63
N THR A 65 -16.54 4.29 1.51
CA THR A 65 -17.53 4.00 0.46
C THR A 65 -18.60 3.03 0.96
N VAL A 66 -18.20 1.91 1.58
CA VAL A 66 -19.15 0.94 2.16
C VAL A 66 -19.94 1.58 3.30
N ALA A 67 -19.31 2.43 4.13
CA ALA A 67 -20.00 3.20 5.16
C ALA A 67 -21.13 4.06 4.58
N LYS A 68 -20.86 4.76 3.47
CA LYS A 68 -21.87 5.58 2.79
C LYS A 68 -23.00 4.75 2.16
N ILE A 69 -22.67 3.63 1.53
CA ILE A 69 -23.67 2.72 0.97
C ILE A 69 -24.56 2.18 2.09
N PHE A 70 -23.98 1.74 3.20
CA PHE A 70 -24.73 1.26 4.35
C PHE A 70 -25.63 2.35 4.96
N ALA A 71 -25.11 3.57 5.16
CA ALA A 71 -25.87 4.72 5.68
C ALA A 71 -27.04 5.09 4.77
N LYS A 72 -26.84 5.07 3.44
CA LYS A 72 -27.92 5.24 2.46
C LYS A 72 -28.97 4.13 2.57
N THR A 73 -28.51 2.87 2.70
CA THR A 73 -29.42 1.70 2.69
C THR A 73 -30.34 1.67 3.91
N VAL A 74 -29.80 1.94 5.13
CA VAL A 74 -30.61 1.94 6.37
C VAL A 74 -31.67 3.05 6.38
N ASN A 75 -31.46 4.13 5.62
CA ASN A 75 -32.36 5.27 5.49
C ASN A 75 -33.19 5.26 4.22
N CYS A 76 -32.94 4.32 3.30
CA CYS A 76 -33.65 4.24 2.02
C CYS A 76 -35.13 3.92 2.22
N GLU A 77 -36.03 4.58 1.47
CA GLU A 77 -37.48 4.32 1.50
C GLU A 77 -37.80 2.96 0.85
N HIS A 78 -37.01 2.58 -0.19
CA HIS A 78 -37.19 1.36 -0.97
C HIS A 78 -35.86 0.63 -1.14
N PRO A 79 -35.29 0.05 -0.07
CA PRO A 79 -34.02 -0.64 -0.16
C PRO A 79 -34.15 -1.90 -1.04
N THR A 80 -33.16 -2.13 -1.89
CA THR A 80 -33.06 -3.32 -2.74
C THR A 80 -32.20 -4.39 -2.08
N GLU A 81 -32.10 -5.58 -2.68
CA GLU A 81 -31.15 -6.61 -2.22
C GLU A 81 -29.69 -6.17 -2.34
N ASP A 82 -29.38 -5.24 -3.27
CA ASP A 82 -28.04 -4.72 -3.53
C ASP A 82 -27.70 -3.41 -2.83
N GLY A 83 -28.63 -2.89 -2.02
CA GLY A 83 -28.39 -1.68 -1.25
C GLY A 83 -29.47 -0.61 -1.44
N PRO A 84 -29.09 0.68 -1.50
CA PRO A 84 -30.04 1.77 -1.63
C PRO A 84 -30.63 1.82 -3.05
N CYS A 85 -31.88 2.28 -3.19
CA CYS A 85 -32.51 2.41 -4.52
C CYS A 85 -31.87 3.53 -5.39
N GLY A 86 -31.14 4.49 -4.79
CA GLY A 86 -30.52 5.60 -5.52
C GLY A 86 -31.50 6.71 -5.97
N GLU A 87 -32.79 6.45 -6.04
CA GLU A 87 -33.79 7.34 -6.67
C GLU A 87 -34.71 8.07 -5.69
N CYS A 88 -34.95 7.53 -4.49
CA CYS A 88 -35.80 8.16 -3.51
C CYS A 88 -35.21 9.49 -2.99
N ARG A 89 -36.06 10.32 -2.39
CA ARG A 89 -35.69 11.64 -1.89
C ARG A 89 -34.48 11.57 -0.93
N ILE A 90 -34.49 10.60 -0.03
CA ILE A 90 -33.42 10.42 0.97
C ILE A 90 -32.12 10.01 0.29
N CYS A 91 -32.14 9.06 -0.65
CA CYS A 91 -30.94 8.65 -1.39
C CYS A 91 -30.32 9.82 -2.16
N LYS A 92 -31.13 10.64 -2.82
CA LYS A 92 -30.66 11.84 -3.53
C LYS A 92 -30.08 12.90 -2.59
N ALA A 93 -30.74 13.15 -1.45
CA ALA A 93 -30.26 14.10 -0.45
C ALA A 93 -28.91 13.67 0.14
N ILE A 94 -28.75 12.38 0.46
CA ILE A 94 -27.47 11.84 0.96
C ILE A 94 -26.37 11.91 -0.12
N ALA A 95 -26.70 11.57 -1.37
CA ALA A 95 -25.75 11.65 -2.48
C ALA A 95 -25.24 13.07 -2.74
N ALA A 96 -26.15 14.06 -2.59
CA ALA A 96 -25.84 15.49 -2.72
C ALA A 96 -25.12 16.09 -1.50
N GLY A 97 -24.92 15.32 -0.41
CA GLY A 97 -24.34 15.82 0.84
C GLY A 97 -25.24 16.79 1.60
N ALA A 98 -26.54 16.84 1.25
CA ALA A 98 -27.52 17.75 1.85
C ALA A 98 -28.33 17.13 3.00
N SER A 99 -28.10 15.87 3.32
CA SER A 99 -28.82 15.15 4.38
C SER A 99 -28.25 15.51 5.76
N MET A 100 -29.12 15.96 6.66
CA MET A 100 -28.78 16.15 8.08
C MET A 100 -28.70 14.85 8.87
N ASN A 101 -29.11 13.73 8.29
CA ASN A 101 -29.13 12.44 8.96
C ASN A 101 -27.91 11.56 8.70
N VAL A 102 -27.08 11.91 7.70
CA VAL A 102 -25.81 11.21 7.43
C VAL A 102 -24.69 12.25 7.47
N ILE A 103 -23.98 12.25 8.58
CA ILE A 103 -22.92 13.22 8.87
C ILE A 103 -21.57 12.54 8.70
N GLU A 104 -20.76 13.04 7.77
CA GLU A 104 -19.41 12.56 7.54
C GLU A 104 -18.40 13.53 8.16
N ILE A 105 -17.52 13.00 8.98
CA ILE A 105 -16.53 13.76 9.75
C ILE A 105 -15.16 13.15 9.44
N ASP A 106 -14.24 13.97 8.99
CA ASP A 106 -12.84 13.63 8.89
C ASP A 106 -12.16 13.98 10.22
N ALA A 107 -11.74 12.97 10.98
CA ALA A 107 -11.08 13.16 12.26
C ALA A 107 -9.69 13.81 12.12
N ALA A 108 -9.07 13.79 10.95
CA ALA A 108 -7.80 14.51 10.73
C ALA A 108 -8.00 16.03 10.81
N SER A 109 -9.15 16.51 10.35
CA SER A 109 -9.52 17.94 10.38
C SER A 109 -10.31 18.33 11.65
N ASN A 110 -10.98 17.36 12.30
CA ASN A 110 -11.90 17.57 13.43
C ASN A 110 -11.53 16.67 14.63
N ASN A 111 -10.31 16.79 15.14
CA ASN A 111 -9.76 15.92 16.19
C ASN A 111 -10.02 16.39 17.62
N GLY A 112 -10.57 17.60 17.78
CA GLY A 112 -10.80 18.24 19.07
C GLY A 112 -11.93 17.61 19.89
N VAL A 113 -11.85 17.77 21.21
CA VAL A 113 -12.91 17.34 22.13
C VAL A 113 -14.21 18.10 21.89
N ASP A 114 -14.12 19.38 21.56
CA ASP A 114 -15.30 20.26 21.41
C ASP A 114 -16.09 19.88 20.16
N ASN A 115 -15.41 19.56 19.04
CA ASN A 115 -16.08 19.07 17.83
C ASN A 115 -16.88 17.78 18.09
N ILE A 116 -16.32 16.88 18.90
CA ILE A 116 -17.02 15.63 19.26
C ILE A 116 -18.14 15.87 20.25
N ARG A 117 -18.02 16.86 21.15
CA ARG A 117 -19.13 17.25 22.05
C ARG A 117 -20.31 17.83 21.28
N GLU A 118 -20.07 18.67 20.28
CA GLU A 118 -21.13 19.19 19.40
C GLU A 118 -21.91 18.03 18.74
N ILE A 119 -21.19 17.02 18.25
CA ILE A 119 -21.81 15.81 17.68
C ILE A 119 -22.65 15.08 18.72
N ILE A 120 -22.15 14.91 19.96
CA ILE A 120 -22.84 14.23 21.04
C ILE A 120 -24.10 15.00 21.44
N ASP A 121 -24.07 16.30 21.48
CA ASP A 121 -25.24 17.15 21.75
C ASP A 121 -26.28 16.97 20.63
N GLU A 122 -25.85 16.92 19.37
CA GLU A 122 -26.72 16.63 18.23
C GLU A 122 -27.34 15.24 18.23
N VAL A 123 -26.64 14.25 18.80
CA VAL A 123 -27.14 12.85 18.91
C VAL A 123 -28.46 12.79 19.67
N SER A 124 -28.71 13.72 20.61
CA SER A 124 -29.92 13.77 21.39
C SER A 124 -31.19 14.08 20.58
N TYR A 125 -31.05 14.63 19.39
CA TYR A 125 -32.15 14.95 18.49
C TYR A 125 -32.45 13.82 17.53
N SER A 126 -33.70 13.38 17.46
CA SER A 126 -34.15 12.34 16.51
C SER A 126 -33.99 12.79 15.06
N PRO A 127 -33.81 11.86 14.11
CA PRO A 127 -33.67 12.20 12.69
C PRO A 127 -34.92 12.94 12.16
N ALA A 128 -34.69 14.01 11.39
CA ALA A 128 -35.76 14.75 10.76
C ALA A 128 -36.41 13.98 9.59
N GLU A 129 -35.64 13.17 8.90
CA GLU A 129 -36.02 12.36 7.76
C GLU A 129 -35.36 10.97 7.84
N GLY A 130 -36.03 9.92 7.35
CA GLY A 130 -35.47 8.55 7.41
C GLY A 130 -35.59 7.91 8.81
N LYS A 131 -34.88 6.80 9.01
CA LYS A 131 -34.98 5.99 10.23
C LYS A 131 -33.83 6.21 11.21
N TYR A 132 -32.64 6.48 10.68
CA TYR A 132 -31.41 6.49 11.47
C TYR A 132 -30.61 7.77 11.23
N LYS A 133 -30.00 8.28 12.29
CA LYS A 133 -28.97 9.31 12.24
C LYS A 133 -27.60 8.62 12.23
N VAL A 134 -26.87 8.73 11.14
CA VAL A 134 -25.62 7.99 10.91
C VAL A 134 -24.43 8.93 10.95
N TYR A 135 -23.49 8.66 11.85
CA TYR A 135 -22.24 9.39 11.95
C TYR A 135 -21.11 8.53 11.37
N ILE A 136 -20.49 8.98 10.28
CA ILE A 136 -19.33 8.36 9.67
C ILE A 136 -18.10 9.16 10.08
N ILE A 137 -17.25 8.60 10.95
CA ILE A 137 -16.01 9.24 11.39
C ILE A 137 -14.85 8.55 10.69
N ASP A 138 -14.29 9.24 9.70
CA ASP A 138 -13.14 8.71 8.95
C ASP A 138 -11.83 9.05 9.66
N GLU A 139 -10.82 8.19 9.51
CA GLU A 139 -9.50 8.24 10.16
C GLU A 139 -9.61 8.48 11.68
N VAL A 140 -10.55 7.77 12.32
CA VAL A 140 -10.91 7.95 13.74
C VAL A 140 -9.72 7.87 14.70
N HIS A 141 -8.61 7.21 14.31
CA HIS A 141 -7.38 7.14 15.09
C HIS A 141 -6.68 8.50 15.29
N MET A 142 -7.10 9.53 14.54
CA MET A 142 -6.61 10.91 14.68
C MET A 142 -7.30 11.69 15.79
N LEU A 143 -8.38 11.17 16.38
CA LEU A 143 -9.06 11.81 17.50
C LEU A 143 -8.16 11.90 18.73
N SER A 144 -8.28 12.99 19.47
CA SER A 144 -7.60 13.17 20.75
C SER A 144 -8.14 12.16 21.80
N PRO A 145 -7.35 11.81 22.83
CA PRO A 145 -7.82 10.95 23.92
C PRO A 145 -9.09 11.46 24.62
N GLY A 146 -9.21 12.79 24.73
CA GLY A 146 -10.40 13.44 25.29
C GLY A 146 -11.63 13.28 24.39
N ALA A 147 -11.47 13.32 23.06
CA ALA A 147 -12.54 13.09 22.09
C ALA A 147 -13.03 11.63 22.14
N PHE A 148 -12.13 10.65 22.24
CA PHE A 148 -12.51 9.26 22.46
C PHE A 148 -13.30 9.06 23.73
N ASN A 149 -12.86 9.69 24.85
CA ASN A 149 -13.57 9.59 26.12
C ASN A 149 -14.99 10.21 26.05
N ALA A 150 -15.15 11.30 25.30
CA ALA A 150 -16.46 11.90 25.08
C ALA A 150 -17.42 10.95 24.33
N LEU A 151 -16.93 10.22 23.31
CA LEU A 151 -17.72 9.25 22.54
C LEU A 151 -18.15 8.02 23.36
N LEU A 152 -17.38 7.63 24.40
CA LEU A 152 -17.63 6.38 25.14
C LEU A 152 -19.04 6.29 25.70
N LYS A 153 -19.54 7.36 26.36
CA LYS A 153 -20.87 7.37 26.97
C LYS A 153 -21.98 7.10 25.94
N THR A 154 -21.87 7.72 24.77
CA THR A 154 -22.86 7.56 23.70
C THR A 154 -22.75 6.19 23.00
N LEU A 155 -21.55 5.61 22.96
CA LEU A 155 -21.35 4.24 22.44
C LEU A 155 -21.83 3.16 23.42
N GLU A 156 -21.88 3.46 24.73
CA GLU A 156 -22.42 2.54 25.76
C GLU A 156 -23.94 2.53 25.74
N GLU A 157 -24.55 3.70 25.69
CA GLU A 157 -26.01 3.89 25.76
C GLU A 157 -26.49 4.74 24.58
N PRO A 158 -26.41 4.23 23.34
CA PRO A 158 -26.82 5.00 22.17
C PRO A 158 -28.34 5.08 22.06
N PRO A 159 -28.90 6.23 21.60
CA PRO A 159 -30.29 6.27 21.16
C PRO A 159 -30.56 5.25 20.06
N SER A 160 -31.72 4.63 20.06
CA SER A 160 -32.07 3.52 19.15
C SER A 160 -32.05 3.90 17.66
N TYR A 161 -32.05 5.17 17.36
CA TYR A 161 -31.99 5.73 16.00
C TYR A 161 -30.58 6.17 15.58
N VAL A 162 -29.54 5.94 16.39
CA VAL A 162 -28.18 6.41 16.09
C VAL A 162 -27.28 5.25 15.69
N ILE A 163 -26.52 5.48 14.64
CA ILE A 163 -25.51 4.54 14.16
C ILE A 163 -24.17 5.27 14.01
N PHE A 164 -23.12 4.74 14.66
CA PHE A 164 -21.74 5.19 14.44
C PHE A 164 -21.01 4.22 13.51
N ILE A 165 -20.32 4.76 12.49
CA ILE A 165 -19.43 4.02 11.62
C ILE A 165 -18.06 4.68 11.72
N LEU A 166 -17.15 4.03 12.46
CA LEU A 166 -15.79 4.48 12.66
C LEU A 166 -14.90 3.83 11.61
N ALA A 167 -14.15 4.60 10.84
CA ALA A 167 -13.21 4.07 9.86
C ALA A 167 -11.77 4.43 10.27
N THR A 168 -10.83 3.47 10.12
CA THR A 168 -9.42 3.68 10.46
C THR A 168 -8.48 2.87 9.59
N THR A 169 -7.30 3.43 9.35
CA THR A 169 -6.16 2.70 8.79
C THR A 169 -5.27 2.10 9.89
N GLU A 170 -5.36 2.57 11.13
CA GLU A 170 -4.48 2.23 12.24
C GLU A 170 -5.27 1.75 13.48
N VAL A 171 -5.77 0.51 13.43
CA VAL A 171 -6.57 -0.08 14.51
C VAL A 171 -5.85 -0.14 15.86
N HIS A 172 -4.52 -0.29 15.85
CA HIS A 172 -3.70 -0.37 17.06
C HIS A 172 -3.66 0.94 17.87
N LYS A 173 -4.03 2.08 17.26
CA LYS A 173 -4.16 3.38 17.94
C LYS A 173 -5.53 3.59 18.59
N ILE A 174 -6.51 2.73 18.32
CA ILE A 174 -7.85 2.85 18.87
C ILE A 174 -7.88 2.27 20.30
N PRO A 175 -8.41 3.00 21.29
CA PRO A 175 -8.54 2.49 22.66
C PRO A 175 -9.37 1.20 22.72
N ILE A 176 -8.96 0.26 23.55
CA ILE A 176 -9.65 -1.02 23.73
C ILE A 176 -11.11 -0.86 24.19
N THR A 177 -11.38 0.24 24.92
CA THR A 177 -12.72 0.60 25.38
C THR A 177 -13.68 0.93 24.23
N ILE A 178 -13.19 1.49 23.13
CA ILE A 178 -13.96 1.71 21.89
C ILE A 178 -14.08 0.40 21.11
N LEU A 179 -12.97 -0.35 20.97
CA LEU A 179 -12.96 -1.63 20.25
C LEU A 179 -14.00 -2.61 20.78
N SER A 180 -14.16 -2.70 22.11
CA SER A 180 -15.09 -3.63 22.76
C SER A 180 -16.58 -3.31 22.54
N ARG A 181 -16.90 -2.10 22.05
CA ARG A 181 -18.27 -1.61 21.82
C ARG A 181 -18.66 -1.56 20.35
N CYS A 182 -17.71 -1.80 19.45
CA CYS A 182 -17.93 -1.75 18.02
C CYS A 182 -17.91 -3.14 17.38
N GLN A 183 -18.76 -3.34 16.39
CA GLN A 183 -18.64 -4.48 15.49
C GLN A 183 -17.52 -4.22 14.50
N ARG A 184 -16.46 -5.04 14.56
CA ARG A 184 -15.28 -4.86 13.74
C ARG A 184 -15.40 -5.56 12.39
N TYR A 185 -14.99 -4.86 11.32
CA TYR A 185 -14.93 -5.32 9.94
C TYR A 185 -13.55 -5.00 9.36
N ASP A 186 -12.81 -6.05 9.00
CA ASP A 186 -11.44 -5.94 8.51
C ASP A 186 -11.44 -5.94 6.98
N PHE A 187 -11.21 -4.76 6.38
CA PHE A 187 -11.06 -4.59 4.94
C PHE A 187 -9.70 -5.10 4.48
N LYS A 188 -9.71 -6.04 3.54
CA LYS A 188 -8.50 -6.64 2.99
C LYS A 188 -7.95 -5.79 1.84
N ARG A 189 -6.65 -5.92 1.58
CA ARG A 189 -6.06 -5.45 0.33
C ARG A 189 -6.75 -6.16 -0.83
N ILE A 190 -7.07 -5.40 -1.87
CA ILE A 190 -7.73 -5.94 -3.07
C ILE A 190 -6.65 -6.61 -3.92
N SER A 191 -6.96 -7.78 -4.49
CA SER A 191 -6.01 -8.51 -5.34
C SER A 191 -5.70 -7.73 -6.62
N ILE A 192 -4.50 -7.94 -7.16
CA ILE A 192 -4.08 -7.32 -8.42
C ILE A 192 -5.07 -7.64 -9.54
N ASP A 193 -5.52 -8.89 -9.62
CA ASP A 193 -6.49 -9.31 -10.66
C ASP A 193 -7.82 -8.57 -10.53
N THR A 194 -8.38 -8.47 -9.33
CA THR A 194 -9.63 -7.74 -9.09
C THR A 194 -9.51 -6.24 -9.43
N ILE A 195 -8.37 -5.61 -9.12
CA ILE A 195 -8.11 -4.20 -9.48
C ILE A 195 -8.00 -4.07 -10.99
N THR A 196 -7.25 -4.96 -11.64
CA THR A 196 -7.04 -4.97 -13.10
C THR A 196 -8.36 -5.13 -13.84
N ASP A 197 -9.18 -6.11 -13.45
CA ASP A 197 -10.49 -6.37 -14.08
C ASP A 197 -11.41 -5.16 -13.92
N ARG A 198 -11.42 -4.54 -12.72
CA ARG A 198 -12.23 -3.33 -12.50
C ARG A 198 -11.76 -2.16 -13.35
N MET A 199 -10.46 -1.92 -13.43
CA MET A 199 -9.93 -0.85 -14.29
C MET A 199 -10.27 -1.10 -15.75
N LYS A 200 -10.22 -2.35 -16.22
CA LYS A 200 -10.60 -2.74 -17.59
C LYS A 200 -12.07 -2.43 -17.87
N GLU A 201 -12.99 -2.85 -17.00
CA GLU A 201 -14.43 -2.51 -17.10
C GLU A 201 -14.64 -0.99 -17.24
N LEU A 202 -13.88 -0.20 -16.47
CA LEU A 202 -14.00 1.26 -16.50
C LEU A 202 -13.41 1.87 -17.76
N MET A 203 -12.30 1.34 -18.27
CA MET A 203 -11.69 1.81 -19.52
C MET A 203 -12.55 1.49 -20.73
N ASP A 204 -13.23 0.34 -20.74
CA ASP A 204 -14.22 0.01 -21.77
C ASP A 204 -15.39 1.03 -21.75
N THR A 205 -15.84 1.43 -20.54
CA THR A 205 -16.89 2.45 -20.38
C THR A 205 -16.44 3.84 -20.83
N GLU A 206 -15.18 4.22 -20.54
CA GLU A 206 -14.59 5.50 -20.96
C GLU A 206 -14.09 5.51 -22.40
N GLN A 207 -14.13 4.34 -23.08
CA GLN A 207 -13.60 4.15 -24.44
C GLN A 207 -12.11 4.52 -24.58
N VAL A 208 -11.34 4.23 -23.55
CA VAL A 208 -9.88 4.43 -23.53
C VAL A 208 -9.20 3.08 -23.76
N GLN A 209 -8.34 3.01 -24.77
CA GLN A 209 -7.58 1.79 -25.05
C GLN A 209 -6.35 1.71 -24.14
N VAL A 210 -6.27 0.62 -23.36
CA VAL A 210 -5.17 0.36 -22.43
C VAL A 210 -4.73 -1.09 -22.56
N GLU A 211 -3.44 -1.35 -22.58
CA GLU A 211 -2.90 -2.71 -22.57
C GLU A 211 -3.15 -3.39 -21.21
N ASP A 212 -3.52 -4.66 -21.22
CA ASP A 212 -3.74 -5.46 -19.99
C ASP A 212 -2.49 -5.44 -19.08
N ARG A 213 -1.30 -5.48 -19.67
CA ARG A 213 -0.02 -5.40 -18.95
C ARG A 213 0.18 -4.04 -18.26
N ALA A 214 -0.26 -2.97 -18.88
CA ALA A 214 -0.24 -1.63 -18.29
C ALA A 214 -1.17 -1.54 -17.07
N LEU A 215 -2.40 -2.03 -17.19
CA LEU A 215 -3.36 -2.09 -16.08
C LEU A 215 -2.84 -2.94 -14.92
N ARG A 216 -2.28 -4.11 -15.22
CA ARG A 216 -1.69 -4.99 -14.20
C ARG A 216 -0.53 -4.34 -13.45
N TYR A 217 0.29 -3.57 -14.14
CA TYR A 217 1.37 -2.81 -13.52
C TYR A 217 0.84 -1.71 -12.59
N ILE A 218 -0.16 -0.93 -13.04
CA ILE A 218 -0.82 0.08 -12.19
C ILE A 218 -1.43 -0.57 -10.94
N ALA A 219 -2.11 -1.71 -11.09
CA ALA A 219 -2.70 -2.46 -9.98
C ALA A 219 -1.64 -2.90 -8.96
N LYS A 220 -0.46 -3.31 -9.43
CA LYS A 220 0.68 -3.70 -8.59
C LYS A 220 1.24 -2.50 -7.81
N VAL A 221 1.44 -1.36 -8.46
CA VAL A 221 1.94 -0.13 -7.83
C VAL A 221 0.96 0.40 -6.78
N ALA A 222 -0.34 0.22 -7.01
CA ALA A 222 -1.40 0.64 -6.10
C ALA A 222 -1.50 -0.20 -4.81
N ASP A 223 -0.78 -1.32 -4.70
CA ASP A 223 -0.61 -2.13 -3.48
C ASP A 223 -1.94 -2.47 -2.77
N GLY A 224 -2.94 -2.88 -3.54
CA GLY A 224 -4.25 -3.29 -3.02
C GLY A 224 -5.23 -2.15 -2.75
N SER A 225 -4.92 -0.92 -3.17
CA SER A 225 -5.77 0.26 -3.08
C SER A 225 -6.47 0.55 -4.42
N MET A 226 -7.78 0.34 -4.51
CA MET A 226 -8.54 0.69 -5.71
C MET A 226 -8.52 2.20 -5.99
N ARG A 227 -8.55 3.04 -4.94
CA ARG A 227 -8.51 4.49 -5.10
C ARG A 227 -7.20 4.96 -5.70
N ASP A 228 -6.08 4.42 -5.23
CA ASP A 228 -4.77 4.81 -5.72
C ASP A 228 -4.55 4.26 -7.13
N ALA A 229 -5.03 3.04 -7.45
CA ALA A 229 -5.02 2.50 -8.80
C ALA A 229 -5.74 3.40 -9.81
N LEU A 230 -6.96 3.84 -9.47
CA LEU A 230 -7.72 4.75 -10.33
C LEU A 230 -7.08 6.14 -10.43
N SER A 231 -6.42 6.62 -9.39
CA SER A 231 -5.71 7.90 -9.42
C SER A 231 -4.46 7.83 -10.31
N LEU A 232 -3.69 6.74 -10.24
CA LEU A 232 -2.52 6.50 -11.08
C LEU A 232 -2.92 6.33 -12.55
N LEU A 233 -4.01 5.56 -12.81
CA LEU A 233 -4.55 5.39 -14.15
C LEU A 233 -4.98 6.73 -14.76
N ASP A 234 -5.66 7.56 -13.97
CA ASP A 234 -6.11 8.89 -14.34
C ASP A 234 -4.94 9.81 -14.72
N GLN A 235 -3.88 9.77 -13.93
CA GLN A 235 -2.63 10.48 -14.21
C GLN A 235 -2.01 10.04 -15.55
N CYS A 236 -1.95 8.74 -15.82
CA CYS A 236 -1.41 8.20 -17.07
C CYS A 236 -2.27 8.61 -18.28
N ILE A 237 -3.60 8.56 -18.16
CA ILE A 237 -4.52 8.99 -19.21
C ILE A 237 -4.38 10.49 -19.50
N ALA A 238 -4.27 11.30 -18.45
CA ALA A 238 -4.11 12.75 -18.60
C ALA A 238 -2.80 13.12 -19.33
N PHE A 239 -1.72 12.38 -19.05
CA PHE A 239 -0.41 12.60 -19.69
C PHE A 239 -0.42 12.21 -21.18
N TYR A 240 -1.01 11.07 -21.53
CA TYR A 240 -1.10 10.55 -22.90
C TYR A 240 -2.52 10.67 -23.48
N LEU A 241 -3.15 11.83 -23.32
CA LEU A 241 -4.53 12.07 -23.71
C LEU A 241 -4.79 11.70 -25.19
N GLY A 242 -5.80 10.84 -25.41
CA GLY A 242 -6.23 10.43 -26.77
C GLY A 242 -5.31 9.40 -27.44
N GLN A 243 -4.35 8.84 -26.74
CA GLN A 243 -3.47 7.79 -27.26
C GLN A 243 -3.74 6.48 -26.52
N THR A 244 -3.46 5.34 -27.17
CA THR A 244 -3.44 4.04 -26.50
C THR A 244 -2.39 4.04 -25.39
N LEU A 245 -2.79 3.64 -24.19
CA LEU A 245 -1.90 3.56 -23.04
C LEU A 245 -1.17 2.21 -23.04
N THR A 246 0.08 2.23 -23.48
CA THR A 246 0.96 1.05 -23.49
C THR A 246 1.68 0.90 -22.16
N TYR A 247 2.25 -0.28 -21.93
CA TYR A 247 3.05 -0.57 -20.72
C TYR A 247 4.22 0.43 -20.56
N ASP A 248 4.95 0.71 -21.64
CA ASP A 248 6.11 1.63 -21.62
C ASP A 248 5.70 3.06 -21.25
N LYS A 249 4.56 3.52 -21.76
CA LYS A 249 4.01 4.84 -21.40
C LYS A 249 3.62 4.94 -19.93
N VAL A 250 3.10 3.86 -19.35
CA VAL A 250 2.79 3.82 -17.92
C VAL A 250 4.05 3.83 -17.08
N LEU A 251 5.09 3.11 -17.49
CA LEU A 251 6.40 3.16 -16.84
C LEU A 251 6.99 4.57 -16.85
N ASP A 252 6.88 5.27 -17.98
CA ASP A 252 7.37 6.64 -18.11
C ASP A 252 6.69 7.63 -17.15
N VAL A 253 5.36 7.55 -17.04
CA VAL A 253 4.56 8.44 -16.16
C VAL A 253 4.73 8.12 -14.70
N LEU A 254 4.69 6.83 -14.33
CA LEU A 254 4.75 6.41 -12.93
C LEU A 254 6.16 6.38 -12.38
N GLY A 255 7.13 6.71 -13.22
CA GLY A 255 8.49 6.87 -12.77
C GLY A 255 9.17 5.56 -12.39
N ALA A 256 8.71 4.43 -12.92
CA ALA A 256 9.43 3.18 -12.75
C ALA A 256 10.87 3.37 -13.25
N VAL A 257 11.81 3.15 -12.37
CA VAL A 257 13.22 3.13 -12.76
C VAL A 257 13.39 1.95 -13.69
N ASP A 258 13.87 2.20 -14.89
CA ASP A 258 14.16 1.15 -15.86
C ASP A 258 15.07 0.10 -15.21
N THR A 259 14.72 -1.17 -15.35
CA THR A 259 15.52 -2.29 -14.86
C THR A 259 16.98 -2.18 -15.30
N GLU A 260 17.23 -1.56 -16.47
CA GLU A 260 18.56 -1.28 -16.99
C GLU A 260 19.38 -0.33 -16.10
N VAL A 261 18.76 0.65 -15.48
CA VAL A 261 19.44 1.56 -14.54
C VAL A 261 19.84 0.82 -13.26
N PHE A 262 18.98 -0.05 -12.77
CA PHE A 262 19.30 -0.91 -11.62
C PHE A 262 20.41 -1.90 -11.93
N SER A 263 20.39 -2.49 -13.12
CA SER A 263 21.45 -3.35 -13.64
C SER A 263 22.79 -2.60 -13.67
N ARG A 264 22.84 -1.43 -14.26
CA ARG A 264 24.05 -0.58 -14.29
C ARG A 264 24.53 -0.25 -12.87
N LEU A 265 23.61 0.12 -11.96
CA LEU A 265 23.94 0.44 -10.58
C LEU A 265 24.51 -0.77 -9.85
N LEU A 266 23.86 -1.94 -9.94
CA LEU A 266 24.34 -3.16 -9.32
C LEU A 266 25.74 -3.54 -9.79
N ARG A 267 26.02 -3.49 -11.10
CA ARG A 267 27.35 -3.76 -11.66
C ARG A 267 28.43 -2.82 -11.10
N LYS A 268 28.10 -1.53 -10.90
CA LYS A 268 29.01 -0.56 -10.28
C LYS A 268 29.22 -0.83 -8.79
N VAL A 269 28.17 -1.21 -8.09
CA VAL A 269 28.25 -1.61 -6.67
C VAL A 269 29.13 -2.85 -6.52
N LEU A 270 28.93 -3.90 -7.32
CA LEU A 270 29.74 -5.12 -7.30
C LEU A 270 31.22 -4.87 -7.65
N ALA A 271 31.48 -3.93 -8.55
CA ALA A 271 32.82 -3.50 -8.88
C ALA A 271 33.48 -2.61 -7.81
N GLY A 272 32.75 -2.23 -6.73
CA GLY A 272 33.24 -1.32 -5.68
C GLY A 272 33.45 0.14 -6.15
N ASP A 273 32.89 0.49 -7.30
CA ASP A 273 33.01 1.83 -7.93
C ASP A 273 31.99 2.83 -7.35
N VAL A 274 32.33 3.37 -6.17
CA VAL A 274 31.50 4.34 -5.46
C VAL A 274 31.20 5.57 -6.32
N THR A 275 32.18 6.06 -7.06
CA THR A 275 32.03 7.31 -7.84
C THR A 275 30.98 7.16 -8.93
N SER A 276 31.03 6.05 -9.66
CA SER A 276 30.03 5.79 -10.73
C SER A 276 28.65 5.47 -10.15
N ALA A 277 28.58 4.78 -8.99
CA ALA A 277 27.30 4.52 -8.32
C ALA A 277 26.60 5.83 -7.88
N ILE A 278 27.35 6.77 -7.31
CA ILE A 278 26.81 8.09 -6.94
C ILE A 278 26.42 8.90 -8.18
N ARG A 279 27.16 8.81 -9.29
CA ARG A 279 26.79 9.49 -10.54
C ARG A 279 25.46 8.97 -11.09
N ILE A 280 25.23 7.66 -11.07
CA ILE A 280 23.93 7.08 -11.48
C ILE A 280 22.81 7.59 -10.58
N LEU A 281 23.03 7.69 -9.27
CA LEU A 281 22.08 8.29 -8.34
C LEU A 281 21.77 9.76 -8.72
N GLU A 282 22.79 10.53 -9.09
CA GLU A 282 22.62 11.92 -9.52
C GLU A 282 21.82 12.04 -10.81
N GLU A 283 22.05 11.14 -11.78
CA GLU A 283 21.22 11.05 -13.01
C GLU A 283 19.74 10.84 -12.67
N LEU A 284 19.43 9.97 -11.71
CA LEU A 284 18.06 9.72 -11.25
C LEU A 284 17.43 10.94 -10.56
N ILE A 285 18.20 11.65 -9.72
CA ILE A 285 17.73 12.87 -9.03
C ILE A 285 17.44 13.99 -10.03
N VAL A 286 18.33 14.21 -10.99
CA VAL A 286 18.15 15.21 -12.06
C VAL A 286 16.95 14.85 -12.94
N GLY A 287 16.71 13.56 -13.17
CA GLY A 287 15.51 13.05 -13.85
C GLY A 287 14.21 13.19 -13.04
N GLY A 288 14.25 13.81 -11.85
CA GLY A 288 13.06 14.07 -11.03
C GLY A 288 12.53 12.86 -10.24
N ARG A 289 13.33 11.80 -10.10
CA ARG A 289 12.91 10.59 -9.37
C ARG A 289 12.86 10.81 -7.86
N GLU A 290 11.81 10.33 -7.21
CA GLU A 290 11.65 10.40 -5.75
C GLU A 290 12.54 9.33 -5.10
N LEU A 291 13.39 9.76 -4.15
CA LEU A 291 14.40 8.88 -3.53
C LEU A 291 13.82 7.75 -2.69
N SER A 292 12.68 7.96 -2.04
CA SER A 292 12.04 6.89 -1.26
C SER A 292 11.48 5.81 -2.16
N GLN A 293 10.96 6.19 -3.35
CA GLN A 293 10.51 5.26 -4.38
C GLN A 293 11.70 4.47 -4.94
N PHE A 294 12.79 5.16 -5.30
CA PHE A 294 14.02 4.52 -5.76
C PHE A 294 14.53 3.46 -4.77
N VAL A 295 14.57 3.77 -3.48
CA VAL A 295 15.00 2.82 -2.43
C VAL A 295 14.10 1.58 -2.40
N GLY A 296 12.79 1.77 -2.50
CA GLY A 296 11.82 0.67 -2.57
C GLY A 296 12.02 -0.20 -3.81
N ASP A 297 12.10 0.42 -4.98
CA ASP A 297 12.23 -0.26 -6.26
C ASP A 297 13.56 -1.03 -6.37
N PHE A 298 14.67 -0.45 -5.90
CA PHE A 298 15.97 -1.12 -5.89
C PHE A 298 15.99 -2.30 -4.89
N THR A 299 15.31 -2.17 -3.75
CA THR A 299 15.12 -3.29 -2.80
C THR A 299 14.35 -4.44 -3.46
N TRP A 300 13.27 -4.11 -4.20
CA TRP A 300 12.50 -5.09 -4.96
C TRP A 300 13.32 -5.77 -6.06
N TYR A 301 14.15 -5.01 -6.76
CA TYR A 301 15.04 -5.54 -7.77
C TYR A 301 16.04 -6.56 -7.18
N MET A 302 16.70 -6.23 -6.07
CA MET A 302 17.62 -7.12 -5.37
C MET A 302 16.90 -8.37 -4.82
N ARG A 303 15.68 -8.21 -4.29
CA ARG A 303 14.84 -9.34 -3.86
C ARG A 303 14.51 -10.27 -5.03
N ASN A 304 14.21 -9.73 -6.20
CA ASN A 304 13.93 -10.54 -7.39
C ASN A 304 15.17 -11.32 -7.83
N LEU A 305 16.36 -10.72 -7.80
CA LEU A 305 17.63 -11.44 -8.06
C LEU A 305 17.84 -12.60 -7.07
N LEU A 306 17.56 -12.35 -5.79
CA LEU A 306 17.66 -13.39 -4.76
C LEU A 306 16.68 -14.55 -5.01
N LEU A 307 15.44 -14.25 -5.39
CA LEU A 307 14.44 -15.27 -5.73
C LEU A 307 14.83 -16.08 -6.97
N VAL A 308 15.35 -15.42 -8.02
CA VAL A 308 15.87 -16.10 -9.21
C VAL A 308 16.98 -17.08 -8.85
N LYS A 309 17.83 -16.71 -7.89
CA LYS A 309 18.96 -17.52 -7.46
C LYS A 309 18.58 -18.69 -6.54
N THR A 310 17.50 -18.55 -5.76
CA THR A 310 17.15 -19.50 -4.69
C THR A 310 15.90 -20.34 -4.98
N SER A 311 15.11 -19.99 -6.00
CA SER A 311 13.87 -20.70 -6.36
C SER A 311 14.06 -21.61 -7.57
N ASP A 312 13.49 -22.80 -7.52
CA ASP A 312 13.48 -23.74 -8.65
C ASP A 312 12.59 -23.25 -9.80
N ASN A 313 11.50 -22.54 -9.50
CA ASN A 313 10.55 -21.96 -10.47
C ASN A 313 10.39 -20.44 -10.26
N PRO A 314 11.39 -19.63 -10.64
CA PRO A 314 11.33 -18.17 -10.43
C PRO A 314 10.21 -17.49 -11.23
N GLU A 315 9.72 -18.10 -12.30
CA GLU A 315 8.67 -17.54 -13.17
C GLU A 315 7.32 -17.42 -12.47
N GLU A 316 7.04 -18.29 -11.51
CA GLU A 316 5.81 -18.24 -10.69
C GLU A 316 5.91 -17.25 -9.53
N ALA A 317 7.14 -16.98 -9.06
CA ALA A 317 7.38 -16.12 -7.89
C ALA A 317 7.64 -14.66 -8.26
N ILE A 318 7.95 -14.37 -9.55
CA ILE A 318 8.37 -13.04 -10.00
C ILE A 318 7.52 -12.61 -11.19
N ASP A 319 6.79 -11.52 -11.01
CA ASP A 319 5.95 -10.91 -12.04
C ASP A 319 6.80 -9.94 -12.91
N VAL A 320 7.59 -10.52 -13.82
CA VAL A 320 8.44 -9.79 -14.76
C VAL A 320 8.28 -10.33 -16.18
N SER A 321 8.65 -9.52 -17.19
CA SER A 321 8.64 -9.99 -18.58
C SER A 321 9.72 -11.07 -18.83
N SER A 322 9.50 -11.89 -19.85
CA SER A 322 10.47 -12.95 -20.24
C SER A 322 11.86 -12.38 -20.56
N GLU A 323 11.95 -11.15 -21.08
CA GLU A 323 13.22 -10.48 -21.37
C GLU A 323 13.91 -10.03 -20.09
N ASN A 324 13.17 -9.41 -19.17
CA ASN A 324 13.69 -9.00 -17.86
C ASN A 324 14.08 -10.21 -17.01
N LEU A 325 13.38 -11.35 -17.13
CA LEU A 325 13.74 -12.56 -16.43
C LEU A 325 15.09 -13.13 -16.89
N LYS A 326 15.39 -13.07 -18.19
CA LYS A 326 16.71 -13.46 -18.70
C LYS A 326 17.83 -12.59 -18.15
N LEU A 327 17.63 -11.26 -18.15
CA LEU A 327 18.57 -10.32 -17.54
C LEU A 327 18.77 -10.59 -16.04
N LEU A 328 17.70 -10.81 -15.30
CA LEU A 328 17.78 -11.14 -13.88
C LEU A 328 18.50 -12.48 -13.63
N LYS A 329 18.33 -13.49 -14.50
CA LYS A 329 19.08 -14.76 -14.42
C LYS A 329 20.59 -14.52 -14.60
N GLU A 330 20.99 -13.79 -15.63
CA GLU A 330 22.40 -13.45 -15.88
C GLU A 330 23.01 -12.66 -14.72
N GLU A 331 22.28 -11.71 -14.17
CA GLU A 331 22.75 -10.84 -13.09
C GLU A 331 22.77 -11.54 -11.73
N SER A 332 21.87 -12.49 -11.50
CA SER A 332 21.86 -13.30 -10.28
C SER A 332 23.13 -14.16 -10.16
N GLU A 333 23.76 -14.52 -11.27
CA GLU A 333 25.03 -15.29 -11.27
C GLU A 333 26.24 -14.40 -10.92
N MET A 334 26.14 -13.07 -11.06
CA MET A 334 27.24 -12.14 -10.77
C MET A 334 27.56 -11.98 -9.30
N THR A 335 26.66 -12.39 -8.40
CA THR A 335 26.80 -12.21 -6.96
C THR A 335 26.25 -13.41 -6.20
N ASP A 336 26.73 -13.63 -4.98
CA ASP A 336 26.23 -14.68 -4.09
C ASP A 336 24.97 -14.24 -3.32
N SER A 337 24.25 -15.23 -2.74
CA SER A 337 23.00 -14.99 -2.00
C SER A 337 23.25 -14.20 -0.71
N ASP A 338 24.38 -14.40 -0.04
CA ASP A 338 24.70 -13.72 1.21
C ASP A 338 24.94 -12.23 0.95
N THR A 339 25.62 -11.87 -0.14
CA THR A 339 25.82 -10.49 -0.58
C THR A 339 24.47 -9.82 -0.91
N LEU A 340 23.57 -10.51 -1.65
CA LEU A 340 22.23 -9.97 -1.93
C LEU A 340 21.43 -9.75 -0.65
N MET A 341 21.46 -10.70 0.29
CA MET A 341 20.78 -10.57 1.59
C MET A 341 21.31 -9.37 2.38
N ARG A 342 22.62 -9.14 2.37
CA ARG A 342 23.24 -7.96 2.99
C ARG A 342 22.76 -6.67 2.33
N TYR A 343 22.70 -6.59 1.02
CA TYR A 343 22.22 -5.42 0.28
C TYR A 343 20.75 -5.12 0.58
N ILE A 344 19.90 -6.13 0.58
CA ILE A 344 18.47 -6.01 0.92
C ILE A 344 18.31 -5.48 2.35
N ARG A 345 19.11 -5.96 3.31
CA ARG A 345 19.06 -5.49 4.70
C ARG A 345 19.41 -4.01 4.82
N ILE A 346 20.52 -3.57 4.20
CA ILE A 346 20.95 -2.17 4.21
C ILE A 346 19.86 -1.27 3.63
N PHE A 347 19.25 -1.66 2.51
CA PHE A 347 18.24 -0.85 1.86
C PHE A 347 16.86 -0.93 2.56
N SER A 348 16.55 -2.03 3.24
CA SER A 348 15.35 -2.12 4.10
C SER A 348 15.45 -1.19 5.31
N ASP A 349 16.61 -1.14 5.96
CA ASP A 349 16.87 -0.20 7.05
C ASP A 349 16.79 1.25 6.56
N LEU A 350 17.38 1.53 5.39
CA LEU A 350 17.28 2.83 4.74
C LEU A 350 15.82 3.21 4.44
N SER A 351 15.01 2.27 3.98
CA SER A 351 13.58 2.51 3.67
C SER A 351 12.78 2.97 4.89
N ASN A 352 13.14 2.50 6.09
CA ASN A 352 12.53 2.96 7.32
C ASN A 352 13.01 4.36 7.72
N GLN A 353 14.30 4.66 7.55
CA GLN A 353 14.91 5.93 7.92
C GLN A 353 14.52 7.07 6.98
N ILE A 354 14.46 6.82 5.67
CA ILE A 354 14.27 7.84 4.64
C ILE A 354 12.92 8.56 4.73
N ARG A 355 11.90 7.91 5.32
CA ARG A 355 10.56 8.47 5.48
C ARG A 355 10.53 9.73 6.33
N PHE A 356 11.41 9.81 7.33
CA PHE A 356 11.47 10.89 8.31
C PHE A 356 12.69 11.80 8.15
N ALA A 357 13.54 11.51 7.17
CA ALA A 357 14.80 12.22 7.00
C ALA A 357 14.62 13.53 6.24
N THR A 358 15.25 14.59 6.72
CA THR A 358 15.36 15.88 6.04
C THR A 358 16.37 15.83 4.88
N GLN A 359 17.41 15.03 4.99
CA GLN A 359 18.49 14.89 4.00
C GLN A 359 18.48 13.49 3.36
N LYS A 360 17.43 13.17 2.60
CA LYS A 360 17.23 11.87 1.97
C LYS A 360 18.42 11.47 1.07
N ARG A 361 18.99 12.40 0.31
CA ARG A 361 20.12 12.17 -0.59
C ARG A 361 21.33 11.60 0.15
N VAL A 362 21.72 12.22 1.26
CA VAL A 362 22.90 11.80 2.05
C VAL A 362 22.73 10.37 2.55
N LEU A 363 21.54 10.00 3.01
CA LEU A 363 21.27 8.64 3.48
C LEU A 363 21.42 7.60 2.37
N VAL A 364 20.94 7.90 1.15
CA VAL A 364 21.09 7.00 0.01
C VAL A 364 22.54 6.89 -0.43
N GLU A 365 23.29 8.00 -0.48
CA GLU A 365 24.74 7.99 -0.78
C GLU A 365 25.52 7.13 0.22
N ILE A 366 25.25 7.27 1.53
CA ILE A 366 25.88 6.45 2.57
C ILE A 366 25.54 4.97 2.38
N ALA A 367 24.31 4.64 2.07
CA ALA A 367 23.90 3.26 1.80
C ALA A 367 24.65 2.67 0.59
N LEU A 368 24.74 3.40 -0.52
CA LEU A 368 25.51 2.98 -1.70
C LEU A 368 27.00 2.78 -1.39
N ILE A 369 27.61 3.66 -0.58
CA ILE A 369 29.00 3.49 -0.11
C ILE A 369 29.17 2.20 0.70
N LYS A 370 28.21 1.88 1.59
CA LYS A 370 28.22 0.63 2.37
C LYS A 370 28.08 -0.60 1.46
N LEU A 371 27.27 -0.54 0.42
CA LEU A 371 27.18 -1.63 -0.56
C LEU A 371 28.52 -1.86 -1.27
N CYS A 372 29.17 -0.78 -1.74
CA CYS A 372 30.44 -0.85 -2.45
C CYS A 372 31.62 -1.23 -1.55
N ARG A 373 31.57 -0.91 -0.24
CA ARG A 373 32.68 -1.10 0.71
C ARG A 373 32.23 -1.81 1.98
N PRO A 374 32.16 -3.15 1.96
CA PRO A 374 31.77 -3.96 3.13
C PRO A 374 32.59 -3.69 4.40
N ALA A 375 33.85 -3.24 4.23
CA ALA A 375 34.75 -2.94 5.34
C ALA A 375 34.28 -1.77 6.22
N MET A 376 33.37 -0.93 5.75
CA MET A 376 32.82 0.21 6.51
C MET A 376 31.65 -0.16 7.43
N GLU A 377 31.16 -1.41 7.33
CA GLU A 377 30.14 -1.91 8.23
C GLU A 377 30.76 -2.58 9.45
N THR A 378 30.27 -2.23 10.64
CA THR A 378 30.77 -2.74 11.93
C THR A 378 29.84 -3.77 12.56
N ASN A 379 28.74 -4.16 11.88
CA ASN A 379 27.82 -5.17 12.39
C ASN A 379 28.41 -6.59 12.26
N LEU A 380 27.96 -7.49 13.14
CA LEU A 380 28.47 -8.85 13.25
C LEU A 380 28.35 -9.63 11.93
N ASP A 381 27.25 -9.45 11.21
CA ASP A 381 26.97 -10.17 9.95
C ASP A 381 27.94 -9.76 8.84
N SER A 382 28.29 -8.47 8.74
CA SER A 382 29.28 -7.97 7.79
C SER A 382 30.69 -8.50 8.11
N VAL A 383 31.00 -8.67 9.39
CA VAL A 383 32.27 -9.28 9.82
C VAL A 383 32.31 -10.76 9.45
N LEU A 384 31.20 -11.48 9.64
CA LEU A 384 31.09 -12.91 9.24
C LEU A 384 31.20 -13.09 7.73
N ASP A 385 30.56 -12.25 6.92
CA ASP A 385 30.67 -12.28 5.45
C ASP A 385 32.12 -12.05 5.00
N ARG A 386 32.84 -11.11 5.63
CA ARG A 386 34.25 -10.86 5.34
C ARG A 386 35.14 -12.07 5.72
N ILE A 387 34.84 -12.75 6.81
CA ILE A 387 35.53 -13.96 7.20
C ILE A 387 35.31 -15.06 6.16
N ARG A 388 34.06 -15.27 5.71
CA ARG A 388 33.73 -16.25 4.66
C ARG A 388 34.44 -15.98 3.33
N VAL A 389 34.47 -14.70 2.90
CA VAL A 389 35.22 -14.30 1.68
C VAL A 389 36.71 -14.60 1.82
N LEU A 390 37.30 -14.34 2.99
CA LEU A 390 38.70 -14.67 3.26
C LEU A 390 38.93 -16.19 3.29
N GLU A 391 38.05 -16.95 3.92
CA GLU A 391 38.10 -18.42 3.92
C GLU A 391 38.02 -19.02 2.52
N HIS A 392 37.17 -18.48 1.65
CA HIS A 392 37.09 -18.89 0.23
C HIS A 392 38.35 -18.50 -0.56
N SER A 393 38.94 -17.34 -0.29
CA SER A 393 40.17 -16.89 -0.97
C SER A 393 41.42 -17.61 -0.48
N VAL A 394 41.40 -18.14 0.75
CA VAL A 394 42.52 -18.90 1.37
C VAL A 394 42.46 -20.40 1.06
N ARG A 395 41.43 -20.93 0.43
CA ARG A 395 41.45 -22.30 -0.10
C ARG A 395 42.46 -22.41 -1.25
N LEU A 396 43.74 -22.50 -0.87
CA LEU A 396 44.82 -22.92 -1.75
C LEU A 396 44.48 -24.29 -2.36
N PRO A 397 44.84 -24.53 -3.64
CA PRO A 397 44.68 -25.85 -4.20
C PRO A 397 45.48 -26.85 -3.35
N ALA A 398 44.83 -27.92 -2.93
CA ALA A 398 45.45 -29.00 -2.18
C ALA A 398 46.68 -29.49 -2.93
N VAL A 399 47.85 -29.28 -2.38
CA VAL A 399 49.09 -29.89 -2.90
C VAL A 399 49.00 -31.38 -2.60
N PRO A 400 49.00 -32.27 -3.60
CA PRO A 400 48.94 -33.70 -3.34
C PRO A 400 50.30 -34.14 -2.74
N GLY A 401 50.28 -34.62 -1.52
CA GLY A 401 51.39 -35.44 -1.02
C GLY A 401 52.16 -35.02 0.22
N VAL A 402 51.56 -34.34 1.20
CA VAL A 402 52.19 -34.23 2.52
C VAL A 402 51.24 -34.78 3.59
N PRO A 403 51.59 -35.89 4.30
CA PRO A 403 50.78 -36.40 5.39
C PRO A 403 50.85 -35.42 6.59
N LEU A 404 49.68 -34.99 7.09
CA LEU A 404 49.58 -34.22 8.32
C LEU A 404 50.07 -35.07 9.50
N SER A 405 51.26 -34.74 10.04
CA SER A 405 51.74 -35.20 11.32
C SER A 405 50.85 -34.69 12.43
N SER A 406 50.23 -35.59 13.16
CA SER A 406 49.45 -35.31 14.36
C SER A 406 50.33 -34.72 15.45
N ALA A 407 50.24 -33.43 15.70
CA ALA A 407 50.80 -32.86 16.90
C ALA A 407 49.91 -33.19 18.12
N PRO A 408 50.47 -33.57 19.27
CA PRO A 408 49.68 -33.91 20.46
C PRO A 408 49.05 -32.68 21.07
N VAL A 409 47.74 -32.74 21.33
CA VAL A 409 46.98 -31.76 22.08
C VAL A 409 47.44 -31.86 23.54
N HIS A 410 48.14 -30.84 24.06
CA HIS A 410 48.37 -30.67 25.50
C HIS A 410 47.07 -30.37 26.18
N GLY A 411 46.58 -31.31 27.02
CA GLY A 411 45.45 -31.13 27.90
C GLY A 411 45.77 -30.05 28.94
N TYR A 412 44.87 -29.11 29.07
CA TYR A 412 44.86 -28.09 30.15
C TYR A 412 44.27 -28.75 31.38
N ASP A 413 45.11 -28.91 32.43
CA ASP A 413 44.74 -29.43 33.74
C ASP A 413 44.41 -28.25 34.68
N PRO A 414 43.16 -28.13 35.25
CA PRO A 414 42.78 -26.98 36.06
C PRO A 414 43.19 -27.03 37.53
N GLU A 415 43.98 -28.03 37.99
CA GLU A 415 44.24 -28.20 39.44
C GLU A 415 45.70 -27.90 39.89
N GLN A 416 46.31 -26.84 39.47
CA GLN A 416 47.57 -26.38 40.13
C GLN A 416 47.65 -24.85 40.16
N ASN A 417 47.04 -24.25 41.19
CA ASN A 417 47.57 -23.01 41.76
C ASN A 417 47.10 -22.82 43.21
N PRO A 418 47.95 -23.05 44.22
CA PRO A 418 47.79 -22.56 45.57
C PRO A 418 48.71 -21.33 45.75
N GLY A 419 48.09 -20.15 46.05
CA GLY A 419 48.84 -18.94 46.40
C GLY A 419 47.99 -17.69 46.29
#